data_18de5b1d5902efaad4115c552a839d4e
#
_entry.id   18de5b1d5902efaad4115c552a839d4e
#
_cell.length_a   1.000
_cell.length_b   1.000
_cell.length_c   1.000
_cell.angle_alpha   90.00
_cell.angle_beta   90.00
_cell.angle_gamma   90.00
#
_symmetry.space_group_name_H-M   'P 1'
#
loop_
_entity.id
_entity.type
_entity.pdbx_description
1 polymer ?
#
loop_
_entity_poly.entity_id
_entity_poly.type
_entity_poly.pdbx_seq_one_letter_code
_entity_poly.pdbx_strand_id
1 'polypeptide(L)'
;MQLNVDDDTFRRLRIRTGRLPVSFAAGDQDKLRCEVSKSPYYSLLARAVFQLPKNTRTARLALYDRAEVALNAVLLHPEISDEQATFERLALERAIHKIEHDALARAASLQRLMAICTDAHSRLVVASRSNGRRKEIAKRTA
;
A
#
# COMPACT_ATOMS: atom_id res chain seq x y z
N MET A 1 19.79 -5.10 20.35
CA MET A 1 19.99 -5.88 19.11
C MET A 1 18.84 -5.57 18.16
N GLN A 2 19.06 -4.66 17.23
CA GLN A 2 18.09 -4.32 16.19
C GLN A 2 18.46 -5.13 14.93
N LEU A 3 17.60 -6.06 14.55
CA LEU A 3 17.73 -6.81 13.32
C LEU A 3 17.22 -5.94 12.17
N ASN A 4 18.16 -5.37 11.42
CA ASN A 4 17.93 -4.72 10.13
C ASN A 4 17.66 -5.80 9.08
N VAL A 5 16.40 -6.19 8.88
CA VAL A 5 16.00 -7.26 7.95
C VAL A 5 15.53 -6.71 6.59
N ASP A 6 15.59 -5.39 6.35
CA ASP A 6 14.69 -4.77 5.37
C ASP A 6 15.25 -4.57 3.95
N ASP A 7 16.55 -4.71 3.71
CA ASP A 7 17.11 -4.33 2.39
C ASP A 7 17.43 -5.52 1.47
N ASP A 8 17.72 -6.69 2.01
CA ASP A 8 18.14 -7.86 1.22
C ASP A 8 16.97 -8.63 0.59
N THR A 9 15.80 -8.57 1.22
CA THR A 9 14.61 -9.24 0.69
C THR A 9 14.09 -8.56 -0.57
N PHE A 10 14.22 -7.24 -0.66
CA PHE A 10 13.86 -6.46 -1.85
C PHE A 10 14.85 -6.63 -3.01
N ARG A 11 16.13 -6.84 -2.73
CA ARG A 11 17.13 -7.14 -3.77
C ARG A 11 16.87 -8.48 -4.45
N ARG A 12 16.44 -9.49 -3.71
CA ARG A 12 16.14 -10.82 -4.28
C ARG A 12 14.90 -10.82 -5.17
N LEU A 13 13.86 -10.03 -4.83
CA LEU A 13 12.68 -9.84 -5.69
C LEU A 13 13.00 -9.05 -6.97
N ARG A 14 13.94 -8.10 -6.90
CA ARG A 14 14.33 -7.27 -8.04
C ARG A 14 15.16 -7.99 -9.09
N ILE A 15 15.84 -9.08 -8.73
CA ILE A 15 16.70 -9.84 -9.65
C ILE A 15 15.88 -10.81 -10.51
N ARG A 16 14.66 -11.18 -10.07
CA ARG A 16 13.81 -12.13 -10.80
C ARG A 16 12.88 -11.49 -11.84
N THR A 17 12.63 -10.20 -11.75
CA THR A 17 11.91 -9.48 -12.79
C THR A 17 12.89 -9.03 -13.87
N GLY A 18 13.17 -9.93 -14.82
CA GLY A 18 13.84 -9.59 -16.05
C GLY A 18 13.17 -8.39 -16.69
N ARG A 19 13.95 -7.36 -16.90
CA ARG A 19 13.69 -6.11 -17.61
C ARG A 19 12.66 -6.32 -18.73
N LEU A 20 11.41 -5.93 -18.48
CA LEU A 20 10.43 -5.74 -19.54
C LEU A 20 10.58 -4.30 -20.05
N PRO A 21 11.03 -4.09 -21.28
CA PRO A 21 10.97 -2.79 -21.91
C PRO A 21 9.58 -2.61 -22.50
N VAL A 22 8.63 -2.17 -21.68
CA VAL A 22 7.33 -1.77 -22.18
C VAL A 22 7.13 -0.31 -21.82
N SER A 23 7.39 0.52 -22.82
CA SER A 23 6.93 1.90 -22.85
C SER A 23 5.40 1.87 -22.99
N PHE A 24 4.68 1.84 -21.85
CA PHE A 24 3.23 1.94 -21.86
C PHE A 24 2.83 3.42 -21.94
N ALA A 25 2.04 3.76 -22.94
CA ALA A 25 1.36 5.05 -23.02
C ALA A 25 0.41 5.19 -21.81
N ALA A 26 0.28 6.40 -21.26
CA ALA A 26 -0.46 6.69 -20.03
C ALA A 26 -1.95 6.21 -20.04
N GLY A 27 -2.52 5.98 -21.21
CA GLY A 27 -3.91 5.49 -21.37
C GLY A 27 -4.10 3.99 -21.10
N ASP A 28 -3.04 3.18 -21.19
CA ASP A 28 -3.14 1.73 -20.97
C ASP A 28 -3.08 1.34 -19.50
N GLN A 29 -2.53 2.21 -18.66
CA GLN A 29 -2.40 1.94 -17.21
C GLN A 29 -3.76 1.90 -16.51
N ASP A 30 -4.71 2.72 -16.91
CA ASP A 30 -6.06 2.73 -16.31
C ASP A 30 -6.88 1.49 -16.70
N LYS A 31 -6.73 0.99 -17.94
CA LYS A 31 -7.36 -0.27 -18.35
C LYS A 31 -6.81 -1.46 -17.59
N LEU A 32 -5.50 -1.58 -17.50
CA LEU A 32 -4.83 -2.65 -16.73
C LEU A 32 -5.20 -2.60 -15.25
N ARG A 33 -5.36 -1.40 -14.69
CA ARG A 33 -5.78 -1.18 -13.30
C ARG A 33 -7.20 -1.67 -13.04
N CYS A 34 -8.11 -1.49 -14.00
CA CYS A 34 -9.49 -1.98 -13.94
C CYS A 34 -9.56 -3.50 -14.05
N GLU A 35 -8.75 -4.11 -14.91
CA GLU A 35 -8.74 -5.57 -15.12
C GLU A 35 -8.16 -6.31 -13.90
N VAL A 36 -7.08 -5.80 -13.32
CA VAL A 36 -6.49 -6.39 -12.11
C VAL A 36 -7.46 -6.36 -10.93
N SER A 37 -8.30 -5.33 -10.84
CA SER A 37 -9.34 -5.25 -9.79
C SER A 37 -10.44 -6.31 -9.95
N LYS A 38 -10.62 -6.86 -11.15
CA LYS A 38 -11.57 -7.95 -11.45
C LYS A 38 -10.92 -9.33 -11.26
N SER A 39 -9.62 -9.41 -11.05
CA SER A 39 -8.93 -10.67 -10.79
C SER A 39 -9.45 -11.31 -9.50
N PRO A 40 -9.74 -12.63 -9.49
CA PRO A 40 -10.14 -13.35 -8.29
C PRO A 40 -9.09 -13.23 -7.18
N TYR A 41 -7.81 -13.20 -7.52
CA TYR A 41 -6.71 -13.03 -6.55
C TYR A 41 -6.74 -11.69 -5.85
N TYR A 42 -7.06 -10.60 -6.58
CA TYR A 42 -7.15 -9.27 -5.95
C TYR A 42 -8.25 -9.24 -4.89
N SER A 43 -9.43 -9.74 -5.20
CA SER A 43 -10.56 -9.73 -4.25
C SER A 43 -10.29 -10.59 -3.02
N LEU A 44 -9.69 -11.77 -3.19
CA LEU A 44 -9.33 -12.66 -2.10
C LEU A 44 -8.24 -12.07 -1.20
N LEU A 45 -7.15 -11.57 -1.80
CA LEU A 45 -6.06 -10.96 -1.06
C LEU A 45 -6.49 -9.67 -0.37
N ALA A 46 -7.26 -8.80 -1.02
CA ALA A 46 -7.77 -7.58 -0.43
C ALA A 46 -8.64 -7.86 0.80
N ARG A 47 -9.50 -8.89 0.73
CA ARG A 47 -10.30 -9.35 1.87
C ARG A 47 -9.42 -9.88 2.99
N ALA A 48 -8.42 -10.69 2.67
CA ALA A 48 -7.49 -11.24 3.66
C ALA A 48 -6.66 -10.15 4.35
N VAL A 49 -6.17 -9.17 3.59
CA VAL A 49 -5.46 -7.99 4.13
C VAL A 49 -6.37 -7.16 5.05
N PHE A 50 -7.65 -7.01 4.70
CA PHE A 50 -8.61 -6.30 5.55
C PHE A 50 -8.86 -7.01 6.88
N GLN A 51 -8.77 -8.34 6.92
CA GLN A 51 -8.95 -9.15 8.12
C GLN A 51 -7.71 -9.21 9.03
N LEU A 52 -6.58 -8.66 8.60
CA LEU A 52 -5.37 -8.62 9.42
C LEU A 52 -5.60 -7.79 10.69
N PRO A 53 -5.29 -8.29 11.89
CA PRO A 53 -5.46 -7.56 13.15
C PRO A 53 -4.61 -6.29 13.20
N LYS A 54 -3.45 -6.32 12.55
CA LYS A 54 -2.59 -5.15 12.31
C LYS A 54 -2.17 -5.17 10.86
N ASN A 55 -2.63 -4.19 10.09
CA ASN A 55 -2.28 -4.04 8.67
C ASN A 55 -0.88 -3.41 8.53
N THR A 56 0.14 -4.11 9.01
CA THR A 56 1.54 -3.74 8.82
C THR A 56 2.06 -4.34 7.51
N ARG A 57 3.09 -3.72 6.94
CA ARG A 57 3.75 -4.25 5.75
C ARG A 57 4.25 -5.68 5.95
N THR A 58 4.86 -5.96 7.09
CA THR A 58 5.36 -7.30 7.44
C THR A 58 4.24 -8.34 7.47
N ALA A 59 3.08 -7.99 8.06
CA ALA A 59 1.94 -8.90 8.10
C ALA A 59 1.37 -9.18 6.70
N ARG A 60 1.36 -8.16 5.82
CA ARG A 60 0.93 -8.34 4.43
C ARG A 60 1.90 -9.22 3.64
N LEU A 61 3.21 -9.01 3.79
CA LEU A 61 4.23 -9.85 3.15
C LEU A 61 4.08 -11.32 3.56
N ALA A 62 3.92 -11.60 4.84
CA ALA A 62 3.69 -12.96 5.32
C ALA A 62 2.40 -13.59 4.77
N LEU A 63 1.38 -12.78 4.48
CA LEU A 63 0.17 -13.24 3.82
C LEU A 63 0.44 -13.60 2.34
N TYR A 64 1.21 -12.77 1.63
CA TYR A 64 1.56 -12.99 0.22
C TYR A 64 2.43 -14.23 0.05
N ASP A 65 3.41 -14.44 0.92
CA ASP A 65 4.23 -15.66 0.93
C ASP A 65 3.36 -16.92 1.05
N ARG A 66 2.35 -16.90 1.93
CA ARG A 66 1.40 -18.00 2.08
C ARG A 66 0.55 -18.21 0.83
N ALA A 67 0.10 -17.13 0.20
CA ALA A 67 -0.68 -17.21 -1.03
C ALA A 67 0.15 -17.78 -2.19
N GLU A 68 1.43 -17.40 -2.31
CA GLU A 68 2.35 -17.95 -3.31
C GLU A 68 2.61 -19.44 -3.08
N VAL A 69 2.83 -19.86 -1.83
CA VAL A 69 3.02 -21.28 -1.48
C VAL A 69 1.76 -22.07 -1.82
N ALA A 70 0.57 -21.58 -1.46
CA ALA A 70 -0.69 -22.22 -1.77
C ALA A 70 -0.93 -22.35 -3.27
N LEU A 71 -0.68 -21.27 -4.03
CA LEU A 71 -0.80 -21.30 -5.48
C LEU A 71 0.19 -22.30 -6.10
N ASN A 72 1.45 -22.28 -5.69
CA ASN A 72 2.44 -23.21 -6.22
C ASN A 72 2.08 -24.68 -5.94
N ALA A 73 1.48 -24.97 -4.77
CA ALA A 73 1.01 -26.32 -4.47
C ALA A 73 -0.10 -26.78 -5.45
N VAL A 74 -1.02 -25.88 -5.83
CA VAL A 74 -2.07 -26.18 -6.81
C VAL A 74 -1.47 -26.33 -8.21
N LEU A 75 -0.51 -25.48 -8.59
CA LEU A 75 0.12 -25.50 -9.92
C LEU A 75 1.04 -26.71 -10.18
N LEU A 76 1.36 -27.49 -9.16
CA LEU A 76 2.07 -28.77 -9.31
C LEU A 76 1.18 -29.89 -9.83
N HIS A 77 -0.12 -29.67 -9.98
CA HIS A 77 -1.03 -30.68 -10.49
C HIS A 77 -0.75 -30.96 -11.96
N PRO A 78 -0.64 -32.24 -12.39
CA PRO A 78 -0.21 -32.62 -13.75
C PRO A 78 -1.17 -32.17 -14.87
N GLU A 79 -2.39 -31.80 -14.53
CA GLU A 79 -3.38 -31.28 -15.48
C GLU A 79 -3.19 -29.81 -15.86
N ILE A 80 -2.33 -29.10 -15.14
CA ILE A 80 -2.10 -27.68 -15.37
C ILE A 80 -0.90 -27.51 -16.31
N SER A 81 -1.10 -26.84 -17.43
CA SER A 81 -0.02 -26.56 -18.38
C SER A 81 0.95 -25.49 -17.81
N ASP A 82 2.20 -25.53 -18.25
CA ASP A 82 3.21 -24.53 -17.84
C ASP A 82 2.79 -23.10 -18.21
N GLU A 83 2.10 -22.93 -19.33
CA GLU A 83 1.57 -21.63 -19.74
C GLU A 83 0.50 -21.13 -18.77
N GLN A 84 -0.41 -22.00 -18.37
CA GLN A 84 -1.46 -21.68 -17.39
C GLN A 84 -0.83 -21.38 -16.03
N ALA A 85 0.14 -22.17 -15.59
CA ALA A 85 0.86 -21.94 -14.34
C ALA A 85 1.58 -20.57 -14.34
N THR A 86 2.18 -20.20 -15.47
CA THR A 86 2.83 -18.89 -15.63
C THR A 86 1.83 -17.75 -15.58
N PHE A 87 0.68 -17.91 -16.24
CA PHE A 87 -0.40 -16.92 -16.23
C PHE A 87 -0.95 -16.69 -14.83
N GLU A 88 -1.20 -17.75 -14.07
CA GLU A 88 -1.75 -17.67 -12.70
C GLU A 88 -0.78 -16.99 -11.73
N ARG A 89 0.53 -17.33 -11.83
CA ARG A 89 1.58 -16.65 -11.03
C ARG A 89 1.63 -15.16 -11.33
N LEU A 90 1.57 -14.79 -12.60
CA LEU A 90 1.58 -13.40 -13.02
C LEU A 90 0.31 -12.65 -12.55
N ALA A 91 -0.84 -13.32 -12.55
CA ALA A 91 -2.08 -12.75 -12.06
C ALA A 91 -2.04 -12.49 -10.55
N LEU A 92 -1.46 -13.40 -9.76
CA LEU A 92 -1.24 -13.22 -8.33
C LEU A 92 -0.27 -12.05 -8.07
N GLU A 93 0.86 -12.00 -8.76
CA GLU A 93 1.86 -10.94 -8.62
C GLU A 93 1.27 -9.56 -8.91
N ARG A 94 0.48 -9.44 -9.98
CA ARG A 94 -0.23 -8.19 -10.31
C ARG A 94 -1.21 -7.78 -9.21
N ALA A 95 -1.92 -8.74 -8.63
CA ALA A 95 -2.84 -8.47 -7.53
C ALA A 95 -2.12 -7.97 -6.28
N ILE A 96 -1.00 -8.59 -5.90
CA ILE A 96 -0.14 -8.15 -4.79
C ILE A 96 0.35 -6.72 -5.03
N HIS A 97 0.89 -6.45 -6.21
CA HIS A 97 1.42 -5.13 -6.56
C HIS A 97 0.35 -4.03 -6.45
N LYS A 98 -0.87 -4.33 -6.91
CA LYS A 98 -1.98 -3.39 -6.79
C LYS A 98 -2.36 -3.13 -5.33
N ILE A 99 -2.43 -4.15 -4.49
CA ILE A 99 -2.77 -4.00 -3.08
C ILE A 99 -1.72 -3.15 -2.36
N GLU A 100 -0.43 -3.37 -2.60
CA GLU A 100 0.64 -2.57 -2.01
C GLU A 100 0.58 -1.11 -2.48
N HIS A 101 0.34 -0.88 -3.77
CA HIS A 101 0.14 0.46 -4.31
C HIS A 101 -1.03 1.18 -3.61
N ASP A 102 -2.17 0.48 -3.46
CA ASP A 102 -3.36 1.04 -2.82
C ASP A 102 -3.14 1.28 -1.31
N ALA A 103 -2.33 0.45 -0.65
CA ALA A 103 -1.93 0.65 0.75
C ALA A 103 -1.05 1.89 0.93
N LEU A 104 -0.08 2.10 0.04
CA LEU A 104 0.78 3.28 0.03
C LEU A 104 -0.01 4.56 -0.24
N ALA A 105 -0.93 4.54 -1.21
CA ALA A 105 -1.79 5.67 -1.52
C ALA A 105 -2.66 6.08 -0.33
N ARG A 106 -3.22 5.10 0.38
CA ARG A 106 -4.00 5.34 1.62
C ARG A 106 -3.14 5.93 2.72
N ALA A 107 -1.94 5.41 2.94
CA ALA A 107 -1.02 5.95 3.94
C ALA A 107 -0.64 7.40 3.63
N ALA A 108 -0.33 7.73 2.38
CA ALA A 108 -0.03 9.09 1.95
C ALA A 108 -1.23 10.04 2.14
N SER A 109 -2.44 9.58 1.87
CA SER A 109 -3.66 10.36 2.08
C SER A 109 -3.89 10.66 3.56
N LEU A 110 -3.70 9.67 4.44
CA LEU A 110 -3.80 9.88 5.90
C LEU A 110 -2.75 10.85 6.41
N GLN A 111 -1.51 10.78 5.94
CA GLN A 111 -0.46 11.74 6.31
C GLN A 111 -0.82 13.17 5.91
N ARG A 112 -1.39 13.36 4.72
CA ARG A 112 -1.87 14.70 4.27
C ARG A 112 -2.98 15.23 5.18
N LEU A 113 -3.95 14.39 5.54
CA LEU A 113 -5.03 14.79 6.45
C LEU A 113 -4.50 15.15 7.83
N MET A 114 -3.56 14.38 8.37
CA MET A 114 -2.93 14.70 9.66
C MET A 114 -2.16 16.03 9.61
N ALA A 115 -1.44 16.29 8.52
CA ALA A 115 -0.73 17.56 8.32
C ALA A 115 -1.70 18.76 8.30
N ILE A 116 -2.83 18.64 7.62
CA ILE A 116 -3.87 19.66 7.59
C ILE A 116 -4.45 19.90 8.99
N CYS A 117 -4.75 18.84 9.73
CA CYS A 117 -5.28 18.94 11.09
C CYS A 117 -4.29 19.62 12.06
N THR A 118 -3.00 19.29 11.96
CA THR A 118 -1.97 19.92 12.81
C THR A 118 -1.77 21.39 12.48
N ASP A 119 -1.80 21.79 11.21
CA ASP A 119 -1.74 23.20 10.80
C ASP A 119 -2.95 23.99 11.30
N ALA A 120 -4.15 23.45 11.12
CA ALA A 120 -5.38 24.07 11.62
C ALA A 120 -5.36 24.24 13.14
N HIS A 121 -4.91 23.23 13.89
CA HIS A 121 -4.77 23.32 15.33
C HIS A 121 -3.77 24.40 15.74
N SER A 122 -2.62 24.47 15.09
CA SER A 122 -1.60 25.48 15.34
C SER A 122 -2.12 26.91 15.14
N ARG A 123 -2.89 27.13 14.07
CA ARG A 123 -3.53 28.43 13.79
C ARG A 123 -4.53 28.82 14.88
N LEU A 124 -5.34 27.89 15.36
CA LEU A 124 -6.30 28.13 16.44
C LEU A 124 -5.60 28.50 17.75
N VAL A 125 -4.51 27.81 18.09
CA VAL A 125 -3.73 28.10 19.30
C VAL A 125 -3.11 29.51 19.23
N VAL A 126 -2.57 29.91 18.09
CA VAL A 126 -2.01 31.25 17.89
C VAL A 126 -3.11 32.32 18.00
N ALA A 127 -4.27 32.11 17.36
CA ALA A 127 -5.39 33.03 17.42
C ALA A 127 -5.94 33.20 18.83
N SER A 128 -6.02 32.13 19.62
CA SER A 128 -6.47 32.20 21.01
C SER A 128 -5.53 32.98 21.91
N ARG A 129 -4.22 32.83 21.72
CA ARG A 129 -3.17 33.58 22.44
C ARG A 129 -3.21 35.08 22.12
N SER A 130 -3.42 35.45 20.86
CA SER A 130 -3.50 36.85 20.44
C SER A 130 -4.75 37.54 21.00
N ASN A 131 -5.90 36.84 21.08
CA ASN A 131 -7.12 37.34 21.68
C ASN A 131 -7.00 37.53 23.20
N GLY A 132 -6.30 36.64 23.90
CA GLY A 132 -6.00 36.78 25.32
C GLY A 132 -5.20 38.04 25.62
N ARG A 133 -4.14 38.31 24.85
CA ARG A 133 -3.32 39.55 25.00
C ARG A 133 -4.12 40.83 24.77
N ARG A 134 -4.99 40.88 23.77
CA ARG A 134 -5.85 42.04 23.50
C ARG A 134 -6.77 42.35 24.66
N LYS A 135 -7.38 41.35 25.29
CA LYS A 135 -8.26 41.49 26.44
C LYS A 135 -7.49 42.01 27.68
N GLU A 136 -6.26 41.58 27.87
CA GLU A 136 -5.44 42.00 29.00
C GLU A 136 -4.96 43.45 28.86
N ILE A 137 -4.61 43.90 27.66
CA ILE A 137 -4.25 45.29 27.37
C ILE A 137 -5.47 46.21 27.61
N ALA A 138 -6.64 45.82 27.10
CA ALA A 138 -7.88 46.60 27.29
C ALA A 138 -8.26 46.76 28.75
N LYS A 139 -7.95 45.80 29.62
CA LYS A 139 -8.18 45.91 31.07
C LYS A 139 -7.22 46.84 31.79
N ARG A 140 -6.00 47.07 31.25
CA ARG A 140 -4.99 47.96 31.86
C ARG A 140 -5.15 49.44 31.45
N THR A 141 -5.90 49.68 30.39
CA THR A 141 -6.14 51.05 29.87
C THR A 141 -7.50 51.64 30.27
N ALA A 142 -8.32 50.90 30.98
CA ALA A 142 -9.58 51.37 31.61
C ALA A 142 -9.38 51.64 33.08
#